data_e05e2dc38fc9aab66fd387a752c5fbc3
#
_entry.id   e05e2dc38fc9aab66fd387a752c5fbc3
#
_cell.length_a   1.000
_cell.length_b   1.000
_cell.length_c   1.000
_cell.angle_alpha   90.00
_cell.angle_beta   90.00
_cell.angle_gamma   90.00
#
_symmetry.space_group_name_H-M   'P 1'
#
loop_
_entity.id
_entity.type
_entity.pdbx_description
1 polymer ?
#
loop_
_entity_poly.entity_id
_entity_poly.type
_entity_poly.pdbx_seq_one_letter_code
_entity_poly.pdbx_strand_id
1 'polypeptide(L)'
;MGAYRASMASSFSLVHSATLLKNSIFLRRSRVLAFSLHLSPFSTSSATLSSDVLHAHKKSRQPVAATLLELGGVKVARDEIVKDDPTNNVPDSIFSKLGLQLHRRNNHPLGILKNAIFDYFDTTYPNKFTKFDDLCPIVSVKANFDDVLVPADHVSRSYNDTYYIDSQTVLRCHTSAHQAELLREGHTHFLVMGDVYRRDSIDATHYPVFHQMEGVRVFNPADWEGSGKDGTQFAAEDLKKCLEGLAQHLFGGVEMRWIDTYFPFTNPSFELEIYFQEQWLEVLGCGVMEQDILRRNGRTDNVAWAFGLGLERLAMVLFDIPDIRLFWTTDERFTSQFSKGQLGVKFKPFSKFPPCYKDMSFWISDSFTENNLCEVVRGIAGDLVEEVKLIDNFTNKKGMTSHCYRIAYRSMERSLTDEEINDLQWKVREQVETKLKVVLR
;
A
#
# COMPACT_ATOMS: atom_id res chain seq x y z
N MET A 1 20.66 -24.49 35.02
CA MET A 1 19.81 -25.23 34.07
C MET A 1 18.35 -24.81 34.34
N GLY A 2 17.75 -24.07 33.49
CA GLY A 2 16.37 -23.56 33.65
C GLY A 2 16.07 -22.43 32.73
N ALA A 3 15.41 -22.79 31.65
CA ALA A 3 14.39 -22.03 30.91
C ALA A 3 14.62 -20.53 30.59
N TYR A 4 15.04 -20.27 29.35
CA TYR A 4 14.61 -19.10 28.60
C TYR A 4 13.90 -19.58 27.31
N ARG A 5 12.59 -19.75 27.41
CA ARG A 5 11.67 -19.71 26.27
C ARG A 5 10.85 -18.45 26.46
N ALA A 6 11.27 -17.39 25.78
CA ALA A 6 10.47 -16.19 25.59
C ALA A 6 10.23 -16.06 24.07
N SER A 7 9.01 -16.27 23.68
CA SER A 7 8.18 -15.52 22.77
C SER A 7 8.94 -14.72 21.70
N MET A 8 9.20 -15.33 20.52
CA MET A 8 9.46 -14.62 19.29
C MET A 8 8.21 -14.73 18.40
N ALA A 9 7.25 -13.87 18.64
CA ALA A 9 6.15 -13.61 17.75
C ALA A 9 5.85 -12.12 17.85
N SER A 10 6.50 -11.34 17.02
CA SER A 10 6.08 -10.02 16.55
C SER A 10 7.30 -9.24 16.09
N SER A 11 7.44 -9.07 14.82
CA SER A 11 7.88 -7.83 14.17
C SER A 11 8.17 -8.07 12.69
N PHE A 12 7.09 -8.22 11.93
CA PHE A 12 7.05 -7.82 10.55
C PHE A 12 5.77 -7.04 10.32
N SER A 13 5.54 -6.11 11.20
CA SER A 13 4.69 -4.98 10.98
C SER A 13 5.57 -3.83 10.51
N LEU A 14 6.05 -3.94 9.30
CA LEU A 14 6.35 -2.74 8.50
C LEU A 14 5.02 -2.07 8.20
N VAL A 15 4.29 -1.70 9.19
CA VAL A 15 3.08 -0.90 9.26
C VAL A 15 2.08 -1.50 10.26
N HIS A 16 2.45 -1.65 11.50
CA HIS A 16 1.48 -1.71 12.60
C HIS A 16 2.06 -0.96 13.80
N SER A 17 2.20 0.36 13.64
CA SER A 17 2.17 1.25 14.79
C SER A 17 0.85 1.99 14.71
N ALA A 18 -0.23 1.32 15.13
CA ALA A 18 -1.47 1.98 15.46
C ALA A 18 -1.25 2.75 16.77
N THR A 19 -0.73 3.96 16.64
CA THR A 19 -0.74 4.93 17.74
C THR A 19 -2.18 5.38 17.94
N LEU A 20 -2.75 4.94 19.06
CA LEU A 20 -4.02 5.42 19.59
C LEU A 20 -4.05 6.96 19.65
N LEU A 21 -4.65 7.59 18.69
CA LEU A 21 -5.02 8.99 18.73
C LEU A 21 -6.18 9.14 19.71
N LYS A 22 -5.88 9.64 20.92
CA LYS A 22 -6.89 10.17 21.84
C LYS A 22 -7.52 11.41 21.22
N ASN A 23 -8.76 11.28 20.76
CA ASN A 23 -9.60 12.40 20.34
C ASN A 23 -9.89 13.30 21.55
N SER A 24 -9.37 14.52 21.53
CA SER A 24 -9.88 15.60 22.38
C SER A 24 -11.07 16.25 21.70
N ILE A 25 -12.23 16.02 22.29
CA ILE A 25 -13.53 16.56 21.91
C ILE A 25 -13.59 18.04 22.26
N PHE A 26 -13.71 18.89 21.27
CA PHE A 26 -14.20 20.27 21.45
C PHE A 26 -15.72 20.32 21.22
N LEU A 27 -16.45 20.37 22.33
CA LEU A 27 -17.89 20.66 22.36
C LEU A 27 -18.12 22.13 21.98
N ARG A 28 -18.77 22.41 20.85
CA ARG A 28 -19.50 23.65 20.64
C ARG A 28 -20.98 23.33 20.44
N ARG A 29 -21.76 23.82 21.40
CA ARG A 29 -23.23 23.88 21.37
C ARG A 29 -23.71 24.72 20.18
N SER A 30 -24.63 24.18 19.39
CA SER A 30 -25.46 24.95 18.47
C SER A 30 -26.93 24.60 18.66
N ARG A 31 -27.74 25.65 18.73
CA ARG A 31 -29.14 25.68 19.08
C ARG A 31 -30.01 25.01 18.01
N VAL A 32 -31.00 24.27 18.52
CA VAL A 32 -32.15 23.74 17.76
C VAL A 32 -33.07 24.90 17.37
N LEU A 33 -33.40 25.00 16.11
CA LEU A 33 -34.56 25.76 15.62
C LEU A 33 -35.46 24.78 14.87
N ALA A 34 -36.62 24.56 15.42
CA ALA A 34 -37.70 23.79 14.84
C ALA A 34 -38.41 24.61 13.76
N PHE A 35 -38.59 24.08 12.59
CA PHE A 35 -39.55 24.56 11.59
C PHE A 35 -40.55 23.45 11.26
N SER A 36 -41.79 23.78 11.50
CA SER A 36 -42.98 23.03 11.14
C SER A 36 -43.25 23.20 9.64
N LEU A 37 -43.50 22.12 8.91
CA LEU A 37 -43.97 22.17 7.53
C LEU A 37 -45.24 21.34 7.36
N HIS A 38 -46.25 22.02 6.80
CA HIS A 38 -47.55 21.56 6.42
C HIS A 38 -47.54 20.50 5.33
N LEU A 39 -48.34 19.47 5.52
CA LEU A 39 -48.73 18.49 4.51
C LEU A 39 -49.86 19.04 3.64
N SER A 40 -49.76 18.87 2.34
CA SER A 40 -50.88 18.90 1.41
C SER A 40 -50.81 17.71 0.45
N PRO A 41 -51.91 17.04 0.13
CA PRO A 41 -51.93 15.79 -0.62
C PRO A 41 -52.08 16.06 -2.13
N PHE A 42 -51.42 15.29 -2.97
CA PHE A 42 -51.73 15.23 -4.39
C PHE A 42 -52.00 13.80 -4.87
N SER A 43 -52.99 13.78 -5.73
CA SER A 43 -53.83 12.73 -6.25
C SER A 43 -53.11 11.66 -7.09
N THR A 44 -53.65 10.44 -6.98
CA THR A 44 -53.46 9.27 -7.83
C THR A 44 -53.96 9.51 -9.27
N SER A 45 -53.16 9.14 -10.27
CA SER A 45 -53.67 8.79 -11.59
C SER A 45 -53.05 7.48 -12.04
N SER A 46 -53.91 6.51 -12.23
CA SER A 46 -53.63 5.20 -12.82
C SER A 46 -53.42 5.34 -14.33
N ALA A 47 -52.35 4.75 -14.83
CA ALA A 47 -52.21 4.48 -16.28
C ALA A 47 -51.90 3.00 -16.48
N THR A 48 -52.69 2.43 -17.34
CA THR A 48 -52.80 1.02 -17.74
C THR A 48 -51.56 0.50 -18.47
N LEU A 49 -51.21 -0.73 -18.12
CA LEU A 49 -50.25 -1.60 -18.80
C LEU A 49 -50.72 -1.95 -20.21
N SER A 50 -49.86 -1.79 -21.20
CA SER A 50 -49.89 -2.53 -22.46
C SER A 50 -48.70 -3.44 -22.58
N SER A 51 -48.99 -4.72 -22.67
CA SER A 51 -48.08 -5.79 -23.00
C SER A 51 -47.68 -5.70 -24.47
N ASP A 52 -46.37 -5.61 -24.76
CA ASP A 52 -45.87 -6.13 -26.03
C ASP A 52 -44.36 -6.35 -26.04
N VAL A 53 -44.05 -7.63 -26.32
CA VAL A 53 -42.91 -8.13 -27.10
C VAL A 53 -41.51 -8.13 -26.43
N LEU A 54 -41.23 -9.30 -25.83
CA LEU A 54 -39.89 -9.87 -25.68
C LEU A 54 -39.23 -10.08 -27.07
N HIS A 55 -38.29 -9.21 -27.42
CA HIS A 55 -37.27 -9.54 -28.40
C HIS A 55 -35.92 -9.59 -27.72
N ALA A 56 -35.45 -10.79 -27.47
CA ALA A 56 -34.11 -11.08 -27.01
C ALA A 56 -33.10 -10.68 -28.11
N HIS A 57 -32.49 -9.51 -28.01
CA HIS A 57 -31.28 -9.20 -28.74
C HIS A 57 -30.10 -9.95 -28.06
N LYS A 58 -29.74 -11.12 -28.62
CA LYS A 58 -28.40 -11.68 -28.50
C LYS A 58 -27.41 -10.65 -29.07
N LYS A 59 -26.89 -9.77 -28.22
CA LYS A 59 -25.66 -9.04 -28.55
C LYS A 59 -24.56 -10.08 -28.69
N SER A 60 -24.09 -10.32 -29.90
CA SER A 60 -22.85 -11.03 -30.17
C SER A 60 -21.75 -10.28 -29.40
N ARG A 61 -21.17 -10.91 -28.41
CA ARG A 61 -19.93 -10.43 -27.81
C ARG A 61 -18.87 -10.49 -28.91
N GLN A 62 -18.53 -9.35 -29.51
CA GLN A 62 -17.27 -9.23 -30.23
C GLN A 62 -16.16 -9.60 -29.24
N PRO A 63 -15.14 -10.35 -29.64
CA PRO A 63 -13.98 -10.59 -28.80
C PRO A 63 -13.38 -9.23 -28.45
N VAL A 64 -13.44 -8.84 -27.18
CA VAL A 64 -12.69 -7.71 -26.67
C VAL A 64 -11.23 -8.04 -26.96
N ALA A 65 -10.59 -7.25 -27.81
CA ALA A 65 -9.15 -7.40 -28.08
C ALA A 65 -8.45 -7.48 -26.72
N ALA A 66 -7.70 -8.56 -26.51
CA ALA A 66 -6.98 -8.76 -25.23
C ALA A 66 -6.13 -7.51 -24.99
N THR A 67 -6.43 -6.76 -23.95
CA THR A 67 -5.66 -5.57 -23.59
C THR A 67 -4.30 -6.04 -23.13
N LEU A 68 -3.28 -5.88 -23.97
CA LEU A 68 -1.90 -6.15 -23.64
C LEU A 68 -1.35 -4.96 -22.84
N LEU A 69 -0.86 -5.23 -21.64
CA LEU A 69 -0.11 -4.26 -20.83
C LEU A 69 1.38 -4.43 -21.13
N GLU A 70 2.11 -3.34 -21.20
CA GLU A 70 3.56 -3.34 -21.24
C GLU A 70 4.10 -2.95 -19.86
N LEU A 71 4.81 -3.87 -19.21
CA LEU A 71 5.31 -3.75 -17.85
C LEU A 71 6.82 -3.99 -17.88
N GLY A 72 7.63 -2.92 -17.79
CA GLY A 72 9.08 -3.04 -17.81
C GLY A 72 9.61 -3.75 -19.06
N GLY A 73 9.04 -3.44 -20.22
CA GLY A 73 9.40 -4.09 -21.50
C GLY A 73 8.77 -5.47 -21.73
N VAL A 74 8.04 -6.02 -20.75
CA VAL A 74 7.31 -7.30 -20.86
C VAL A 74 5.87 -7.04 -21.25
N LYS A 75 5.37 -7.67 -22.32
CA LYS A 75 3.97 -7.60 -22.72
C LYS A 75 3.18 -8.73 -22.07
N VAL A 76 2.14 -8.39 -21.34
CA VAL A 76 1.35 -9.32 -20.54
C VAL A 76 -0.13 -9.14 -20.85
N ALA A 77 -0.82 -10.25 -21.10
CA ALA A 77 -2.28 -10.26 -21.26
C ALA A 77 -2.99 -10.39 -19.89
N ARG A 78 -4.24 -9.90 -19.81
CA ARG A 78 -5.03 -10.02 -18.59
C ARG A 78 -5.11 -11.48 -18.09
N ASP A 79 -5.34 -12.41 -18.98
CA ASP A 79 -5.55 -13.82 -18.63
C ASP A 79 -4.24 -14.53 -18.19
N GLU A 80 -3.08 -13.89 -18.36
CA GLU A 80 -1.81 -14.33 -17.78
C GLU A 80 -1.67 -13.92 -16.32
N ILE A 81 -2.38 -12.88 -15.87
CA ILE A 81 -2.33 -12.35 -14.50
C ILE A 81 -3.54 -12.80 -13.69
N VAL A 82 -4.75 -12.63 -14.23
CA VAL A 82 -6.01 -13.03 -13.60
C VAL A 82 -6.42 -14.37 -14.19
N LYS A 83 -5.94 -15.45 -13.58
CA LYS A 83 -6.12 -16.82 -14.06
C LYS A 83 -7.26 -17.53 -13.32
N ASP A 84 -7.91 -18.47 -14.00
CA ASP A 84 -8.77 -19.47 -13.35
C ASP A 84 -7.91 -20.63 -12.81
N ASP A 85 -7.14 -20.32 -11.76
CA ASP A 85 -6.20 -21.22 -11.10
C ASP A 85 -6.42 -21.12 -9.59
N PRO A 86 -6.51 -22.23 -8.85
CA PRO A 86 -6.74 -22.22 -7.40
C PRO A 86 -5.65 -21.50 -6.60
N THR A 87 -4.48 -21.29 -7.18
CA THR A 87 -3.36 -20.54 -6.56
C THR A 87 -3.37 -19.07 -6.93
N ASN A 88 -4.19 -18.63 -7.90
CA ASN A 88 -4.34 -17.22 -8.25
C ASN A 88 -5.29 -16.50 -7.29
N ASN A 89 -4.86 -15.36 -6.77
CA ASN A 89 -5.69 -14.49 -5.94
C ASN A 89 -5.66 -13.02 -6.39
N VAL A 90 -5.23 -12.74 -7.62
CA VAL A 90 -5.17 -11.38 -8.19
C VAL A 90 -6.54 -11.00 -8.74
N PRO A 91 -7.27 -10.03 -8.15
CA PRO A 91 -8.55 -9.59 -8.68
C PRO A 91 -8.39 -8.58 -9.82
N ASP A 92 -9.46 -8.38 -10.61
CA ASP A 92 -9.50 -7.39 -11.68
C ASP A 92 -9.23 -5.95 -11.20
N SER A 93 -9.60 -5.62 -9.98
CA SER A 93 -9.33 -4.32 -9.37
C SER A 93 -7.84 -4.03 -9.21
N ILE A 94 -7.03 -5.05 -8.93
CA ILE A 94 -5.57 -4.97 -8.87
C ILE A 94 -4.98 -4.94 -10.28
N PHE A 95 -5.46 -5.83 -11.17
CA PHE A 95 -5.04 -5.82 -12.57
C PHE A 95 -5.20 -4.45 -13.22
N SER A 96 -6.30 -3.75 -12.97
CA SER A 96 -6.56 -2.40 -13.50
C SER A 96 -5.59 -1.32 -13.03
N LYS A 97 -4.80 -1.58 -11.98
CA LYS A 97 -3.77 -0.66 -11.46
C LYS A 97 -2.38 -0.93 -12.05
N LEU A 98 -2.16 -2.10 -12.66
CA LEU A 98 -0.88 -2.43 -13.29
C LEU A 98 -0.57 -1.46 -14.45
N GLY A 99 0.68 -1.05 -14.53
CA GLY A 99 1.17 -0.19 -15.61
C GLY A 99 0.71 1.27 -15.58
N LEU A 100 0.01 1.73 -14.54
CA LEU A 100 -0.37 3.13 -14.41
C LEU A 100 0.83 4.06 -14.18
N GLN A 101 1.92 3.55 -13.62
CA GLN A 101 3.22 4.23 -13.44
C GLN A 101 3.10 5.67 -12.91
N LEU A 102 2.32 5.87 -11.84
CA LEU A 102 2.05 7.20 -11.27
C LEU A 102 3.34 7.93 -10.87
N HIS A 103 4.34 7.19 -10.39
CA HIS A 103 5.66 7.68 -10.03
C HIS A 103 6.48 8.24 -11.21
N ARG A 104 6.10 7.94 -12.46
CA ARG A 104 6.76 8.45 -13.68
C ARG A 104 6.08 9.70 -14.24
N ARG A 105 4.98 10.15 -13.64
CA ARG A 105 4.25 11.35 -14.07
C ARG A 105 4.79 12.58 -13.36
N ASN A 106 5.42 13.49 -14.09
CA ASN A 106 6.07 14.67 -13.51
C ASN A 106 5.10 15.67 -12.84
N ASN A 107 3.81 15.59 -13.16
CA ASN A 107 2.76 16.40 -12.58
C ASN A 107 1.90 15.63 -11.56
N HIS A 108 2.42 14.52 -11.04
CA HIS A 108 1.79 13.72 -9.99
C HIS A 108 2.62 13.78 -8.71
N PRO A 109 2.03 13.86 -7.49
CA PRO A 109 2.78 13.95 -6.24
C PRO A 109 3.89 12.91 -6.08
N LEU A 110 3.62 11.65 -6.47
CA LEU A 110 4.62 10.58 -6.41
C LEU A 110 5.77 10.80 -7.39
N GLY A 111 5.50 11.29 -8.60
CA GLY A 111 6.53 11.62 -9.58
C GLY A 111 7.37 12.81 -9.14
N ILE A 112 6.75 13.82 -8.54
CA ILE A 112 7.44 15.00 -7.98
C ILE A 112 8.39 14.55 -6.85
N LEU A 113 7.90 13.74 -5.91
CA LEU A 113 8.70 13.23 -4.81
C LEU A 113 9.84 12.34 -5.29
N LYS A 114 9.56 11.41 -6.24
CA LYS A 114 10.61 10.57 -6.85
C LYS A 114 11.71 11.44 -7.46
N ASN A 115 11.34 12.44 -8.24
CA ASN A 115 12.32 13.30 -8.90
C ASN A 115 13.15 14.06 -7.87
N ALA A 116 12.56 14.57 -6.79
CA ALA A 116 13.29 15.23 -5.72
C ALA A 116 14.32 14.29 -5.05
N ILE A 117 13.95 13.02 -4.83
CA ILE A 117 14.89 12.03 -4.28
C ILE A 117 15.99 11.74 -5.29
N PHE A 118 15.67 11.56 -6.56
CA PHE A 118 16.67 11.33 -7.62
C PHE A 118 17.65 12.52 -7.73
N ASP A 119 17.15 13.75 -7.65
CA ASP A 119 17.97 14.98 -7.69
C ASP A 119 18.92 15.05 -6.48
N TYR A 120 18.48 14.63 -5.29
CA TYR A 120 19.36 14.49 -4.13
C TYR A 120 20.52 13.54 -4.39
N PHE A 121 20.24 12.34 -4.93
CA PHE A 121 21.29 11.37 -5.23
C PHE A 121 22.22 11.84 -6.35
N ASP A 122 21.69 12.49 -7.39
CA ASP A 122 22.52 13.05 -8.49
C ASP A 122 23.46 14.17 -8.00
N THR A 123 22.96 14.99 -7.07
CA THR A 123 23.75 16.11 -6.51
C THR A 123 24.79 15.61 -5.51
N THR A 124 24.41 14.67 -4.63
CA THR A 124 25.27 14.20 -3.54
C THR A 124 26.28 13.15 -4.03
N TYR A 125 25.89 12.33 -4.99
CA TYR A 125 26.69 11.23 -5.54
C TYR A 125 26.71 11.29 -7.08
N PRO A 126 27.35 12.31 -7.71
CA PRO A 126 27.30 12.51 -9.15
C PRO A 126 27.69 11.27 -9.94
N ASN A 127 26.82 10.80 -10.84
CA ASN A 127 27.04 9.64 -11.73
C ASN A 127 27.36 8.31 -11.01
N LYS A 128 26.97 8.15 -9.75
CA LYS A 128 27.22 6.91 -8.98
C LYS A 128 26.05 5.94 -9.04
N PHE A 129 24.80 6.42 -8.90
CA PHE A 129 23.64 5.57 -8.79
C PHE A 129 22.93 5.36 -10.13
N THR A 130 22.79 4.10 -10.54
CA THR A 130 21.92 3.70 -11.64
C THR A 130 20.47 3.68 -11.15
N LYS A 131 19.55 4.22 -11.92
CA LYS A 131 18.14 4.36 -11.56
C LYS A 131 17.27 3.42 -12.39
N PHE A 132 16.45 2.63 -11.71
CA PHE A 132 15.51 1.69 -12.29
C PHE A 132 14.10 2.07 -11.83
N ASP A 133 13.29 2.65 -12.70
CA ASP A 133 11.93 3.10 -12.37
C ASP A 133 10.84 2.48 -13.26
N ASP A 134 11.17 1.40 -14.00
CA ASP A 134 10.23 0.71 -14.87
C ASP A 134 10.39 -0.83 -14.86
N LEU A 135 11.03 -1.40 -13.85
CA LEU A 135 11.15 -2.85 -13.72
C LEU A 135 9.79 -3.53 -13.61
N CYS A 136 9.63 -4.67 -14.27
CA CYS A 136 8.39 -5.44 -14.25
C CYS A 136 8.00 -5.82 -12.81
N PRO A 137 6.77 -5.55 -12.36
CA PRO A 137 6.33 -5.88 -11.01
C PRO A 137 5.98 -7.36 -10.82
N ILE A 138 5.98 -8.16 -11.89
CA ILE A 138 5.75 -9.60 -11.86
C ILE A 138 7.09 -10.27 -11.59
N VAL A 139 7.20 -10.92 -10.45
CA VAL A 139 8.47 -11.52 -10.00
C VAL A 139 8.24 -12.95 -9.52
N SER A 140 9.33 -13.74 -9.46
CA SER A 140 9.25 -15.06 -8.86
C SER A 140 9.10 -14.99 -7.33
N VAL A 141 8.45 -15.99 -6.74
CA VAL A 141 8.40 -16.20 -5.29
C VAL A 141 9.81 -16.21 -4.70
N LYS A 142 10.77 -16.82 -5.43
CA LYS A 142 12.17 -16.83 -5.03
C LYS A 142 12.76 -15.42 -4.93
N ALA A 143 12.59 -14.58 -5.93
CA ALA A 143 13.11 -13.22 -5.95
C ALA A 143 12.44 -12.34 -4.85
N ASN A 144 11.13 -12.52 -4.66
CA ASN A 144 10.38 -11.73 -3.70
C ASN A 144 10.66 -12.10 -2.24
N PHE A 145 11.08 -13.35 -1.96
CA PHE A 145 11.21 -13.84 -0.58
C PHE A 145 12.56 -14.52 -0.31
N ASP A 146 12.94 -15.54 -1.08
CA ASP A 146 14.09 -16.37 -0.73
C ASP A 146 15.42 -15.63 -0.93
N ASP A 147 15.52 -14.85 -1.99
CA ASP A 147 16.73 -14.08 -2.33
C ASP A 147 16.99 -12.94 -1.35
N VAL A 148 15.95 -12.51 -0.61
CA VAL A 148 16.04 -11.51 0.46
C VAL A 148 15.83 -12.11 1.86
N LEU A 149 16.04 -13.42 2.00
CA LEU A 149 16.08 -14.15 3.29
C LEU A 149 14.79 -14.11 4.11
N VAL A 150 13.63 -13.82 3.50
CA VAL A 150 12.36 -13.90 4.21
C VAL A 150 12.09 -15.36 4.60
N PRO A 151 11.86 -15.68 5.89
CA PRO A 151 11.61 -17.05 6.36
C PRO A 151 10.43 -17.72 5.65
N ALA A 152 10.47 -19.05 5.51
CA ALA A 152 9.44 -19.81 4.79
C ALA A 152 8.07 -19.73 5.48
N ASP A 153 8.04 -19.56 6.81
CA ASP A 153 6.86 -19.45 7.66
C ASP A 153 6.43 -17.99 7.92
N HIS A 154 7.07 -17.02 7.24
CA HIS A 154 6.77 -15.61 7.44
C HIS A 154 5.39 -15.25 6.92
N VAL A 155 4.63 -14.43 7.69
CA VAL A 155 3.24 -14.03 7.36
C VAL A 155 3.12 -13.40 5.97
N SER A 156 4.09 -12.62 5.52
CA SER A 156 4.07 -11.99 4.20
C SER A 156 4.04 -12.99 3.02
N ARG A 157 4.36 -14.26 3.25
CA ARG A 157 4.23 -15.32 2.24
C ARG A 157 2.82 -15.89 2.15
N SER A 158 1.94 -15.50 3.08
CA SER A 158 0.56 -15.95 3.10
C SER A 158 -0.21 -15.42 1.87
N TYR A 159 -1.12 -16.27 1.35
CA TYR A 159 -2.11 -15.82 0.36
C TYR A 159 -3.05 -14.73 0.90
N ASN A 160 -3.07 -14.50 2.22
CA ASN A 160 -3.84 -13.43 2.84
C ASN A 160 -3.13 -12.07 2.77
N ASP A 161 -1.81 -12.05 2.46
CA ASP A 161 -0.99 -10.83 2.49
C ASP A 161 -0.37 -10.51 1.12
N THR A 162 -0.19 -11.52 0.26
CA THR A 162 0.47 -11.39 -1.04
C THR A 162 -0.46 -11.75 -2.19
N TYR A 163 -0.33 -11.05 -3.32
CA TYR A 163 -1.01 -11.38 -4.58
C TYR A 163 -0.19 -12.36 -5.39
N TYR A 164 -0.68 -13.61 -5.44
CA TYR A 164 -0.11 -14.70 -6.21
C TYR A 164 -0.78 -14.80 -7.59
N ILE A 165 0.02 -14.83 -8.64
CA ILE A 165 -0.41 -15.13 -10.02
C ILE A 165 -0.49 -16.64 -10.21
N ASP A 166 0.47 -17.36 -9.63
CA ASP A 166 0.50 -18.81 -9.50
C ASP A 166 1.44 -19.19 -8.34
N SER A 167 1.67 -20.49 -8.11
CA SER A 167 2.49 -20.96 -6.99
C SER A 167 3.96 -20.53 -7.03
N GLN A 168 4.45 -20.00 -8.15
CA GLN A 168 5.85 -19.61 -8.36
C GLN A 168 6.02 -18.11 -8.67
N THR A 169 4.89 -17.41 -8.93
CA THR A 169 4.89 -16.04 -9.44
C THR A 169 3.97 -15.16 -8.61
N VAL A 170 4.45 -13.97 -8.23
CA VAL A 170 3.70 -12.98 -7.45
C VAL A 170 3.79 -11.59 -8.08
N LEU A 171 2.86 -10.72 -7.72
CA LEU A 171 3.09 -9.29 -7.80
C LEU A 171 4.02 -8.89 -6.64
N ARG A 172 5.13 -8.20 -6.92
CA ARG A 172 6.16 -7.88 -5.91
C ARG A 172 5.56 -7.15 -4.71
N CYS A 173 5.91 -7.60 -3.51
CA CYS A 173 5.47 -6.96 -2.26
C CYS A 173 6.36 -5.80 -1.84
N HIS A 174 7.55 -5.70 -2.42
CA HIS A 174 8.59 -4.69 -2.18
C HIS A 174 9.55 -4.63 -3.36
N THR A 175 10.27 -3.52 -3.46
CA THR A 175 11.25 -3.32 -4.55
C THR A 175 12.52 -4.14 -4.37
N SER A 176 12.80 -4.65 -3.15
CA SER A 176 13.94 -5.54 -2.86
C SER A 176 13.91 -6.88 -3.63
N ALA A 177 12.77 -7.23 -4.24
CA ALA A 177 12.68 -8.38 -5.14
C ALA A 177 13.66 -8.32 -6.33
N HIS A 178 14.19 -7.14 -6.66
CA HIS A 178 15.15 -6.94 -7.75
C HIS A 178 16.60 -6.86 -7.29
N GLN A 179 16.88 -6.85 -5.97
CA GLN A 179 18.24 -6.72 -5.44
C GLN A 179 19.19 -7.78 -5.98
N ALA A 180 18.80 -9.05 -5.88
CA ALA A 180 19.65 -10.17 -6.24
C ALA A 180 19.99 -10.19 -7.74
N GLU A 181 19.03 -9.85 -8.59
CA GLU A 181 19.24 -9.75 -10.03
C GLU A 181 20.25 -8.64 -10.36
N LEU A 182 20.01 -7.43 -9.86
CA LEU A 182 20.88 -6.27 -10.11
C LEU A 182 22.30 -6.47 -9.55
N LEU A 183 22.44 -7.14 -8.39
CA LEU A 183 23.76 -7.49 -7.85
C LEU A 183 24.50 -8.48 -8.75
N ARG A 184 23.81 -9.48 -9.32
CA ARG A 184 24.40 -10.45 -10.27
C ARG A 184 24.79 -9.81 -11.60
N GLU A 185 24.02 -8.82 -12.06
CA GLU A 185 24.31 -8.03 -13.25
C GLU A 185 25.50 -7.07 -13.08
N GLY A 186 26.03 -6.96 -11.87
CA GLY A 186 27.22 -6.15 -11.58
C GLY A 186 26.95 -4.77 -11.02
N HIS A 187 25.67 -4.40 -10.82
CA HIS A 187 25.35 -3.09 -10.23
C HIS A 187 25.80 -3.02 -8.76
N THR A 188 26.42 -1.90 -8.40
CA THR A 188 26.97 -1.65 -7.05
C THR A 188 26.31 -0.47 -6.35
N HIS A 189 25.73 0.44 -7.11
CA HIS A 189 25.00 1.61 -6.61
C HIS A 189 23.75 1.77 -7.44
N PHE A 190 22.58 1.53 -6.86
CA PHE A 190 21.36 1.61 -7.62
C PHE A 190 20.18 2.07 -6.76
N LEU A 191 19.22 2.71 -7.42
CA LEU A 191 17.90 3.04 -6.89
C LEU A 191 16.87 2.25 -7.71
N VAL A 192 16.01 1.52 -7.03
CA VAL A 192 14.86 0.84 -7.63
C VAL A 192 13.59 1.52 -7.17
N MET A 193 12.77 1.93 -8.11
CA MET A 193 11.49 2.58 -7.83
C MET A 193 10.37 1.88 -8.59
N GLY A 194 9.25 1.65 -7.92
CA GLY A 194 8.06 1.11 -8.59
C GLY A 194 6.90 0.81 -7.66
N ASP A 195 5.81 0.43 -8.29
CA ASP A 195 4.60 -0.05 -7.64
C ASP A 195 4.84 -1.38 -6.94
N VAL A 196 4.26 -1.55 -5.77
CA VAL A 196 4.28 -2.77 -4.97
C VAL A 196 2.86 -3.13 -4.54
N TYR A 197 2.62 -4.40 -4.26
CA TYR A 197 1.29 -4.98 -4.15
C TYR A 197 1.17 -5.81 -2.88
N ARG A 198 0.26 -5.42 -1.98
CA ARG A 198 -0.01 -6.14 -0.73
C ARG A 198 -1.49 -6.19 -0.47
N ARG A 199 -1.97 -7.32 0.02
CA ARG A 199 -3.31 -7.41 0.57
C ARG A 199 -3.28 -6.79 1.96
N ASP A 200 -3.98 -5.69 2.13
CA ASP A 200 -3.87 -4.85 3.32
C ASP A 200 -5.24 -4.39 3.79
N SER A 201 -5.30 -3.84 5.00
CA SER A 201 -6.46 -3.16 5.57
C SER A 201 -6.95 -2.01 4.67
N ILE A 202 -8.11 -1.47 4.99
CA ILE A 202 -8.70 -0.32 4.29
C ILE A 202 -8.87 0.81 5.29
N ASP A 203 -8.03 1.83 5.12
CA ASP A 203 -8.14 3.11 5.82
C ASP A 203 -7.56 4.25 4.97
N ALA A 204 -7.47 5.46 5.53
CA ALA A 204 -6.97 6.62 4.82
C ALA A 204 -5.48 6.53 4.41
N THR A 205 -4.71 5.58 4.97
CA THR A 205 -3.25 5.46 4.81
C THR A 205 -2.80 4.15 4.15
N HIS A 206 -3.70 3.17 4.02
CA HIS A 206 -3.42 1.85 3.44
C HIS A 206 -4.18 1.66 2.12
N TYR A 207 -3.46 1.21 1.12
CA TYR A 207 -3.99 0.88 -0.19
C TYR A 207 -3.25 -0.34 -0.76
N PRO A 208 -3.92 -1.25 -1.47
CA PRO A 208 -3.32 -2.51 -1.88
C PRO A 208 -2.21 -2.37 -2.93
N VAL A 209 -2.12 -1.22 -3.56
CA VAL A 209 -1.06 -0.85 -4.50
C VAL A 209 -0.47 0.47 -4.05
N PHE A 210 0.82 0.51 -3.81
CA PHE A 210 1.54 1.74 -3.45
C PHE A 210 2.93 1.70 -4.06
N HIS A 211 3.74 2.72 -3.85
CA HIS A 211 5.05 2.83 -4.47
C HIS A 211 6.15 2.82 -3.41
N GLN A 212 7.18 2.04 -3.69
CA GLN A 212 8.40 2.03 -2.87
C GLN A 212 9.60 2.47 -3.69
N MET A 213 10.52 3.15 -3.02
CA MET A 213 11.87 3.35 -3.49
C MET A 213 12.83 2.61 -2.58
N GLU A 214 13.77 1.92 -3.19
CA GLU A 214 14.88 1.27 -2.53
C GLU A 214 16.18 1.80 -3.07
N GLY A 215 17.19 1.95 -2.21
CA GLY A 215 18.55 2.24 -2.59
C GLY A 215 19.52 1.21 -2.03
N VAL A 216 20.49 0.83 -2.84
CA VAL A 216 21.57 -0.10 -2.46
C VAL A 216 22.92 0.51 -2.83
N ARG A 217 23.89 0.39 -1.92
CA ARG A 217 25.28 0.74 -2.17
C ARG A 217 26.20 -0.37 -1.67
N VAL A 218 27.04 -0.86 -2.56
CA VAL A 218 28.04 -1.91 -2.28
C VAL A 218 29.42 -1.26 -2.14
N PHE A 219 30.18 -1.71 -1.14
CA PHE A 219 31.53 -1.28 -0.85
C PHE A 219 32.50 -2.43 -1.03
N ASN A 220 33.72 -2.12 -1.51
CA ASN A 220 34.84 -3.05 -1.56
C ASN A 220 35.72 -2.87 -0.31
N PRO A 221 36.53 -3.86 0.06
CA PRO A 221 37.47 -3.74 1.19
C PRO A 221 38.34 -2.48 1.17
N ALA A 222 38.75 -2.04 0.00
CA ALA A 222 39.55 -0.81 -0.17
C ALA A 222 38.80 0.48 0.26
N ASP A 223 37.46 0.47 0.28
CA ASP A 223 36.66 1.64 0.64
C ASP A 223 36.73 1.97 2.16
N TRP A 224 36.95 0.95 3.02
CA TRP A 224 37.10 1.15 4.46
C TRP A 224 38.50 0.87 4.99
N GLU A 225 39.44 0.42 4.14
CA GLU A 225 40.82 0.21 4.52
C GLU A 225 41.44 1.55 5.00
N GLY A 226 42.07 1.50 6.18
CA GLY A 226 42.64 2.69 6.81
C GLY A 226 41.67 3.59 7.56
N SER A 227 40.37 3.30 7.54
CA SER A 227 39.36 4.07 8.30
C SER A 227 39.36 3.76 9.82
N GLY A 228 40.00 2.68 10.23
CA GLY A 228 39.98 2.17 11.61
C GLY A 228 38.66 1.50 12.01
N LYS A 229 37.79 1.22 11.03
CA LYS A 229 36.47 0.57 11.18
C LYS A 229 36.41 -0.73 10.40
N ASP A 230 35.57 -1.65 10.85
CA ASP A 230 35.19 -2.78 10.01
C ASP A 230 34.18 -2.33 8.91
N GLY A 231 33.98 -3.20 7.91
CA GLY A 231 33.15 -2.87 6.77
C GLY A 231 31.69 -2.62 7.17
N THR A 232 31.15 -3.31 8.17
CA THR A 232 29.77 -3.15 8.67
C THR A 232 29.57 -1.80 9.32
N GLN A 233 30.50 -1.38 10.20
CA GLN A 233 30.48 -0.06 10.83
C GLN A 233 30.59 1.04 9.80
N PHE A 234 31.49 0.88 8.82
CA PHE A 234 31.67 1.86 7.74
C PHE A 234 30.40 2.03 6.92
N ALA A 235 29.78 0.91 6.49
CA ALA A 235 28.55 0.93 5.70
C ALA A 235 27.37 1.52 6.51
N ALA A 236 27.24 1.21 7.79
CA ALA A 236 26.18 1.76 8.64
C ALA A 236 26.31 3.27 8.84
N GLU A 237 27.49 3.79 9.01
CA GLU A 237 27.72 5.23 9.16
C GLU A 237 27.48 5.98 7.84
N ASP A 238 27.96 5.45 6.70
CA ASP A 238 27.70 5.99 5.38
C ASP A 238 26.20 6.02 5.06
N LEU A 239 25.49 4.95 5.39
CA LEU A 239 24.04 4.85 5.28
C LEU A 239 23.33 5.95 6.07
N LYS A 240 23.63 6.07 7.36
CA LYS A 240 23.02 7.07 8.23
C LYS A 240 23.25 8.48 7.70
N LYS A 241 24.47 8.81 7.32
CA LYS A 241 24.82 10.12 6.73
C LYS A 241 24.05 10.38 5.42
N CYS A 242 23.93 9.38 4.55
CA CYS A 242 23.18 9.47 3.30
C CYS A 242 21.71 9.80 3.57
N LEU A 243 21.07 9.07 4.50
CA LEU A 243 19.65 9.18 4.76
C LEU A 243 19.27 10.41 5.59
N GLU A 244 20.13 10.84 6.50
CA GLU A 244 19.98 12.14 7.19
C GLU A 244 20.00 13.30 6.18
N GLY A 245 20.92 13.26 5.21
CA GLY A 245 20.97 14.23 4.12
C GLY A 245 19.72 14.21 3.25
N LEU A 246 19.20 13.02 2.92
CA LEU A 246 17.94 12.87 2.19
C LEU A 246 16.77 13.46 2.97
N ALA A 247 16.65 13.16 4.26
CA ALA A 247 15.58 13.69 5.10
C ALA A 247 15.64 15.23 5.19
N GLN A 248 16.85 15.81 5.34
CA GLN A 248 17.04 17.26 5.30
C GLN A 248 16.65 17.87 3.95
N HIS A 249 16.97 17.18 2.85
CA HIS A 249 16.61 17.65 1.50
C HIS A 249 15.08 17.70 1.29
N LEU A 250 14.35 16.71 1.82
CA LEU A 250 12.90 16.60 1.63
C LEU A 250 12.10 17.45 2.64
N PHE A 251 12.52 17.49 3.89
CA PHE A 251 11.77 18.08 5.00
C PHE A 251 12.40 19.34 5.58
N GLY A 252 13.60 19.71 5.14
CA GLY A 252 14.35 20.81 5.71
C GLY A 252 14.98 20.48 7.06
N GLY A 253 15.20 21.48 7.90
CA GLY A 253 15.83 21.31 9.21
C GLY A 253 14.88 20.72 10.24
N VAL A 254 14.66 19.40 10.20
CA VAL A 254 13.83 18.64 11.15
C VAL A 254 14.69 17.89 12.16
N GLU A 255 14.15 17.67 13.35
CA GLU A 255 14.77 16.77 14.34
C GLU A 255 14.64 15.32 13.86
N MET A 256 15.72 14.54 13.99
CA MET A 256 15.81 13.18 13.53
C MET A 256 16.25 12.25 14.67
N ARG A 257 15.76 11.01 14.64
CA ARG A 257 16.27 9.95 15.51
C ARG A 257 16.34 8.62 14.80
N TRP A 258 17.27 7.79 15.25
CA TRP A 258 17.44 6.43 14.78
C TRP A 258 16.85 5.45 15.80
N ILE A 259 16.05 4.50 15.29
CA ILE A 259 15.47 3.41 16.08
C ILE A 259 16.09 2.11 15.61
N ASP A 260 16.62 1.32 16.53
CA ASP A 260 17.08 -0.03 16.23
C ASP A 260 15.86 -0.93 15.98
N THR A 261 15.91 -1.71 14.93
CA THR A 261 14.81 -2.58 14.51
C THR A 261 15.37 -3.90 13.95
N TYR A 262 14.50 -4.74 13.40
CA TYR A 262 14.90 -6.00 12.79
C TYR A 262 14.22 -6.21 11.44
N PHE A 263 15.04 -6.46 10.40
CA PHE A 263 14.60 -6.96 9.11
C PHE A 263 15.41 -8.21 8.75
N PRO A 264 14.81 -9.24 8.08
CA PRO A 264 15.53 -10.49 7.78
C PRO A 264 16.72 -10.31 6.84
N PHE A 265 16.72 -9.25 6.07
CA PHE A 265 17.69 -8.98 5.00
C PHE A 265 18.76 -7.96 5.38
N THR A 266 18.74 -7.41 6.61
CA THR A 266 19.74 -6.46 7.09
C THR A 266 20.16 -6.74 8.53
N ASN A 267 21.44 -6.48 8.85
CA ASN A 267 22.02 -6.59 10.18
C ASN A 267 23.30 -5.71 10.28
N PRO A 268 23.32 -4.63 11.06
CA PRO A 268 22.20 -4.07 11.84
C PRO A 268 21.10 -3.46 10.97
N SER A 269 19.91 -3.36 11.55
CA SER A 269 18.72 -2.74 10.94
C SER A 269 18.28 -1.51 11.71
N PHE A 270 17.82 -0.50 11.01
CA PHE A 270 17.43 0.79 11.58
C PHE A 270 16.16 1.32 10.92
N GLU A 271 15.43 2.14 11.66
CA GLU A 271 14.40 3.05 11.14
C GLU A 271 14.82 4.48 11.39
N LEU A 272 14.62 5.36 10.41
CA LEU A 272 14.77 6.79 10.56
C LEU A 272 13.42 7.43 10.81
N GLU A 273 13.30 8.12 11.94
CA GLU A 273 12.15 8.94 12.27
C GLU A 273 12.53 10.43 12.29
N ILE A 274 11.59 11.25 11.84
CA ILE A 274 11.66 12.71 11.91
C ILE A 274 10.57 13.25 12.82
N TYR A 275 10.84 14.36 13.54
CA TYR A 275 9.81 15.10 14.25
C TYR A 275 9.18 16.13 13.33
N PHE A 276 7.95 15.87 12.90
CA PHE A 276 7.24 16.68 11.93
C PHE A 276 5.77 16.84 12.32
N GLN A 277 5.22 18.05 12.23
CA GLN A 277 3.84 18.37 12.62
C GLN A 277 3.45 17.83 14.03
N GLU A 278 4.33 18.11 15.01
CA GLU A 278 4.14 17.76 16.43
C GLU A 278 4.12 16.24 16.75
N GLN A 279 4.62 15.40 15.84
CA GLN A 279 4.71 13.95 16.05
C GLN A 279 5.97 13.36 15.42
N TRP A 280 6.39 12.19 15.95
CA TRP A 280 7.42 11.39 15.31
C TRP A 280 6.82 10.61 14.13
N LEU A 281 7.44 10.73 12.98
CA LEU A 281 7.06 10.09 11.74
C LEU A 281 8.20 9.20 11.26
N GLU A 282 7.92 7.92 11.10
CA GLU A 282 8.81 6.97 10.41
C GLU A 282 8.90 7.35 8.92
N VAL A 283 10.12 7.60 8.45
CA VAL A 283 10.41 7.97 7.05
C VAL A 283 10.74 6.73 6.23
N LEU A 284 11.60 5.85 6.79
CA LEU A 284 12.15 4.69 6.07
C LEU A 284 12.73 3.64 7.02
N GLY A 285 12.81 2.40 6.52
CA GLY A 285 13.59 1.33 7.11
C GLY A 285 14.88 1.10 6.31
N CYS A 286 15.97 0.72 6.98
CA CYS A 286 17.25 0.53 6.34
C CYS A 286 18.20 -0.36 7.16
N GLY A 287 19.35 -0.69 6.61
CA GLY A 287 20.38 -1.41 7.34
C GLY A 287 21.56 -1.84 6.48
N VAL A 288 22.52 -2.49 7.12
CA VAL A 288 23.60 -3.17 6.42
C VAL A 288 23.06 -4.50 5.91
N MET A 289 23.22 -4.74 4.62
CA MET A 289 22.70 -5.95 3.96
C MET A 289 23.31 -7.22 4.57
N GLU A 290 22.47 -8.22 4.80
CA GLU A 290 22.94 -9.53 5.28
C GLU A 290 23.98 -10.13 4.33
N GLN A 291 25.11 -10.60 4.90
CA GLN A 291 26.22 -11.11 4.13
C GLN A 291 25.86 -12.30 3.25
N ASP A 292 24.85 -13.07 3.66
CA ASP A 292 24.34 -14.20 2.86
C ASP A 292 23.75 -13.76 1.52
N ILE A 293 23.11 -12.60 1.45
CA ILE A 293 22.60 -12.04 0.20
C ILE A 293 23.77 -11.73 -0.74
N LEU A 294 24.79 -11.05 -0.23
CA LEU A 294 25.97 -10.69 -1.03
C LEU A 294 26.72 -11.93 -1.53
N ARG A 295 26.96 -12.90 -0.65
CA ARG A 295 27.64 -14.16 -1.02
C ARG A 295 26.91 -14.94 -2.11
N ARG A 296 25.58 -15.09 -1.98
CA ARG A 296 24.75 -15.78 -2.97
C ARG A 296 24.76 -15.10 -4.35
N ASN A 297 25.12 -13.82 -4.40
CA ASN A 297 25.17 -13.03 -5.62
C ASN A 297 26.62 -12.70 -6.07
N GLY A 298 27.61 -13.50 -5.61
CA GLY A 298 29.00 -13.41 -6.08
C GLY A 298 29.80 -12.24 -5.49
N ARG A 299 29.38 -11.71 -4.34
CA ARG A 299 29.94 -10.51 -3.68
C ARG A 299 30.50 -10.84 -2.28
N THR A 300 31.34 -11.88 -2.19
CA THR A 300 31.77 -12.49 -0.91
C THR A 300 32.52 -11.52 0.00
N ASP A 301 33.38 -10.66 -0.58
CA ASP A 301 34.26 -9.74 0.18
C ASP A 301 33.67 -8.35 0.32
N ASN A 302 32.47 -8.13 -0.22
CA ASN A 302 31.80 -6.83 -0.20
C ASN A 302 30.92 -6.69 1.06
N VAL A 303 30.70 -5.44 1.45
CA VAL A 303 29.65 -5.02 2.38
C VAL A 303 28.72 -4.07 1.65
N ALA A 304 27.44 -4.09 1.97
CA ALA A 304 26.49 -3.20 1.34
C ALA A 304 25.48 -2.66 2.37
N TRP A 305 24.93 -1.50 2.08
CA TRP A 305 23.73 -1.04 2.76
C TRP A 305 22.54 -0.98 1.81
N ALA A 306 21.35 -1.09 2.40
CA ALA A 306 20.09 -0.91 1.70
C ALA A 306 19.11 -0.08 2.54
N PHE A 307 18.24 0.68 1.87
CA PHE A 307 17.09 1.34 2.48
C PHE A 307 15.85 1.15 1.62
N GLY A 308 14.67 1.18 2.26
CA GLY A 308 13.38 1.17 1.59
C GLY A 308 12.45 2.24 2.19
N LEU A 309 11.76 3.00 1.33
CA LEU A 309 10.78 3.99 1.75
C LEU A 309 9.49 3.88 0.92
N GLY A 310 8.35 4.14 1.58
CA GLY A 310 7.04 4.23 0.94
C GLY A 310 6.76 5.66 0.49
N LEU A 311 6.48 5.86 -0.82
CA LEU A 311 6.32 7.20 -1.34
C LEU A 311 5.00 7.85 -0.94
N GLU A 312 3.89 7.10 -0.94
CA GLU A 312 2.58 7.65 -0.61
C GLU A 312 2.56 8.28 0.77
N ARG A 313 3.11 7.60 1.77
CA ARG A 313 3.15 8.10 3.15
C ARG A 313 3.92 9.42 3.26
N LEU A 314 5.08 9.50 2.61
CA LEU A 314 5.87 10.73 2.56
C LEU A 314 5.15 11.83 1.76
N ALA A 315 4.54 11.48 0.63
CA ALA A 315 3.81 12.42 -0.20
C ALA A 315 2.55 12.95 0.52
N MET A 316 1.83 12.12 1.28
CA MET A 316 0.70 12.56 2.12
C MET A 316 1.15 13.66 3.09
N VAL A 317 2.29 13.47 3.74
CA VAL A 317 2.85 14.43 4.69
C VAL A 317 3.38 15.69 4.00
N LEU A 318 4.16 15.53 2.94
CA LEU A 318 4.80 16.64 2.23
C LEU A 318 3.79 17.54 1.51
N PHE A 319 2.73 16.96 0.96
CA PHE A 319 1.73 17.69 0.17
C PHE A 319 0.41 17.93 0.92
N ASP A 320 0.28 17.53 2.20
CA ASP A 320 -0.96 17.59 3.02
C ASP A 320 -2.14 16.85 2.36
N ILE A 321 -1.87 15.68 1.78
CA ILE A 321 -2.90 14.83 1.16
C ILE A 321 -3.50 13.93 2.25
N PRO A 322 -4.81 14.04 2.56
CA PRO A 322 -5.39 13.38 3.73
C PRO A 322 -5.78 11.92 3.52
N ASP A 323 -5.80 11.44 2.27
CA ASP A 323 -6.31 10.12 1.92
C ASP A 323 -5.52 9.54 0.74
N ILE A 324 -4.99 8.33 0.94
CA ILE A 324 -4.15 7.62 -0.04
C ILE A 324 -4.88 7.36 -1.38
N ARG A 325 -6.22 7.23 -1.37
CA ARG A 325 -7.02 7.02 -2.59
C ARG A 325 -6.92 8.20 -3.57
N LEU A 326 -6.60 9.41 -3.08
CA LEU A 326 -6.43 10.59 -3.92
C LEU A 326 -5.28 10.46 -4.92
N PHE A 327 -4.26 9.66 -4.62
CA PHE A 327 -3.20 9.40 -5.62
C PHE A 327 -3.70 8.66 -6.86
N TRP A 328 -4.82 7.94 -6.74
CA TRP A 328 -5.37 7.09 -7.79
C TRP A 328 -6.51 7.76 -8.56
N THR A 329 -6.91 8.98 -8.17
CA THR A 329 -7.96 9.72 -8.88
C THR A 329 -7.47 10.31 -10.20
N THR A 330 -8.36 10.36 -11.17
CA THR A 330 -8.16 11.11 -12.43
C THR A 330 -8.81 12.47 -12.41
N ASP A 331 -9.39 12.89 -11.27
CA ASP A 331 -10.08 14.16 -11.12
C ASP A 331 -9.13 15.35 -11.37
N GLU A 332 -9.48 16.20 -12.31
CA GLU A 332 -8.68 17.37 -12.67
C GLU A 332 -8.53 18.36 -11.51
N ARG A 333 -9.49 18.41 -10.58
CA ARG A 333 -9.41 19.26 -9.38
C ARG A 333 -8.29 18.84 -8.45
N PHE A 334 -7.88 17.56 -8.48
CA PHE A 334 -6.70 17.06 -7.80
C PHE A 334 -5.44 17.27 -8.64
N THR A 335 -5.44 16.72 -9.86
CA THR A 335 -4.22 16.64 -10.68
C THR A 335 -3.69 18.01 -11.11
N SER A 336 -4.58 18.99 -11.37
CA SER A 336 -4.19 20.35 -11.74
C SER A 336 -3.41 21.10 -10.66
N GLN A 337 -3.59 20.75 -9.36
CA GLN A 337 -2.87 21.39 -8.27
C GLN A 337 -1.37 21.11 -8.30
N PHE A 338 -0.96 20.00 -8.91
CA PHE A 338 0.42 19.54 -9.02
C PHE A 338 1.05 19.80 -10.40
N SER A 339 0.35 20.50 -11.28
CA SER A 339 0.74 20.74 -12.68
C SER A 339 2.12 21.38 -12.85
N LYS A 340 2.61 22.13 -11.86
CA LYS A 340 3.94 22.78 -11.87
C LYS A 340 5.09 21.82 -11.51
N GLY A 341 4.80 20.60 -11.06
CA GLY A 341 5.83 19.62 -10.69
C GLY A 341 6.76 20.04 -9.56
N GLN A 342 6.28 20.84 -8.59
CA GLN A 342 7.12 21.43 -7.53
C GLN A 342 6.89 20.76 -6.18
N LEU A 343 7.97 20.47 -5.47
CA LEU A 343 7.93 20.12 -4.06
C LEU A 343 7.41 21.32 -3.23
N GLY A 344 6.62 21.07 -2.18
CA GLY A 344 6.09 22.12 -1.29
C GLY A 344 4.73 22.67 -1.69
N VAL A 345 4.13 22.20 -2.79
CA VAL A 345 2.71 22.45 -3.07
C VAL A 345 1.87 21.75 -2.01
N LYS A 346 0.95 22.49 -1.36
CA LYS A 346 0.03 21.91 -0.40
C LYS A 346 -1.32 21.65 -1.06
N PHE A 347 -1.83 20.43 -0.88
CA PHE A 347 -3.13 20.04 -1.40
C PHE A 347 -4.26 20.86 -0.77
N LYS A 348 -5.14 21.36 -1.59
CA LYS A 348 -6.35 22.08 -1.17
C LYS A 348 -7.57 21.19 -1.43
N PRO A 349 -8.30 20.78 -0.38
CA PRO A 349 -9.53 20.01 -0.56
C PRO A 349 -10.52 20.75 -1.45
N PHE A 350 -10.99 20.10 -2.51
CA PHE A 350 -11.96 20.66 -3.46
C PHE A 350 -13.39 20.21 -3.19
N SER A 351 -13.56 19.22 -2.32
CA SER A 351 -14.89 18.73 -1.91
C SER A 351 -14.82 18.12 -0.51
N LYS A 352 -15.95 18.22 0.23
CA LYS A 352 -16.15 17.61 1.54
C LYS A 352 -17.44 16.80 1.53
N PHE A 353 -17.51 15.76 0.71
CA PHE A 353 -18.65 14.85 0.77
C PHE A 353 -18.58 14.02 2.07
N PRO A 354 -19.67 13.91 2.84
CA PRO A 354 -19.65 13.15 4.08
C PRO A 354 -19.58 11.65 3.79
N PRO A 355 -18.93 10.87 4.67
CA PRO A 355 -18.98 9.42 4.58
C PRO A 355 -20.36 8.89 4.99
N CYS A 356 -20.77 7.79 4.40
CA CYS A 356 -21.93 7.00 4.77
C CYS A 356 -21.46 5.75 5.51
N TYR A 357 -21.94 5.51 6.73
CA TYR A 357 -21.54 4.40 7.57
C TYR A 357 -22.54 3.25 7.50
N LYS A 358 -22.05 2.02 7.36
CA LYS A 358 -22.83 0.80 7.47
C LYS A 358 -22.12 -0.20 8.35
N ASP A 359 -22.85 -0.81 9.28
CA ASP A 359 -22.33 -1.81 10.17
C ASP A 359 -22.73 -3.21 9.67
N MET A 360 -21.83 -4.18 9.85
CA MET A 360 -22.06 -5.57 9.49
C MET A 360 -21.51 -6.48 10.58
N SER A 361 -22.39 -7.28 11.19
CA SER A 361 -22.02 -8.26 12.22
C SER A 361 -22.15 -9.68 11.69
N PHE A 362 -21.21 -10.54 12.07
CA PHE A 362 -21.23 -11.96 11.71
C PHE A 362 -20.43 -12.81 12.71
N TRP A 363 -20.77 -14.09 12.79
CA TRP A 363 -19.96 -15.08 13.48
C TRP A 363 -18.80 -15.47 12.57
N ILE A 364 -17.56 -15.33 13.09
CA ILE A 364 -16.36 -15.67 12.31
C ILE A 364 -16.18 -17.18 12.21
N SER A 365 -15.54 -17.62 11.09
CA SER A 365 -15.05 -18.97 10.90
C SER A 365 -13.57 -19.07 11.29
N ASP A 366 -13.04 -20.29 11.45
CA ASP A 366 -11.62 -20.52 11.76
C ASP A 366 -10.67 -20.00 10.67
N SER A 367 -11.16 -19.90 9.44
CA SER A 367 -10.40 -19.40 8.27
C SER A 367 -10.57 -17.89 8.03
N PHE A 368 -11.33 -17.20 8.88
CA PHE A 368 -11.56 -15.76 8.71
C PHE A 368 -10.29 -14.96 8.97
N THR A 369 -9.98 -14.04 8.06
CA THR A 369 -8.97 -12.99 8.25
C THR A 369 -9.54 -11.64 7.85
N GLU A 370 -9.09 -10.57 8.50
CA GLU A 370 -9.50 -9.20 8.20
C GLU A 370 -9.10 -8.80 6.77
N ASN A 371 -7.91 -9.19 6.31
CA ASN A 371 -7.46 -8.94 4.95
C ASN A 371 -8.40 -9.55 3.90
N ASN A 372 -8.92 -10.76 4.15
CA ASN A 372 -9.91 -11.37 3.24
C ASN A 372 -11.24 -10.61 3.25
N LEU A 373 -11.68 -10.08 4.39
CA LEU A 373 -12.84 -9.19 4.47
C LEU A 373 -12.59 -7.92 3.64
N CYS A 374 -11.46 -7.28 3.84
CA CYS A 374 -11.08 -6.07 3.10
C CYS A 374 -11.02 -6.33 1.59
N GLU A 375 -10.49 -7.47 1.15
CA GLU A 375 -10.49 -7.84 -0.27
C GLU A 375 -11.91 -8.02 -0.84
N VAL A 376 -12.82 -8.65 -0.10
CA VAL A 376 -14.21 -8.78 -0.55
C VAL A 376 -14.89 -7.42 -0.64
N VAL A 377 -14.73 -6.57 0.38
CA VAL A 377 -15.31 -5.22 0.42
C VAL A 377 -14.75 -4.37 -0.72
N ARG A 378 -13.43 -4.36 -0.89
CA ARG A 378 -12.73 -3.63 -1.96
C ARG A 378 -13.14 -4.11 -3.35
N GLY A 379 -13.28 -5.41 -3.53
CA GLY A 379 -13.69 -6.01 -4.81
C GLY A 379 -15.09 -5.61 -5.26
N ILE A 380 -15.97 -5.20 -4.33
CA ILE A 380 -17.35 -4.79 -4.61
C ILE A 380 -17.49 -3.27 -4.65
N ALA A 381 -16.93 -2.59 -3.64
CA ALA A 381 -17.09 -1.16 -3.45
C ALA A 381 -16.02 -0.32 -4.19
N GLY A 382 -14.91 -0.94 -4.59
CA GLY A 382 -13.79 -0.23 -5.22
C GLY A 382 -13.29 0.92 -4.34
N ASP A 383 -12.99 2.03 -4.95
CA ASP A 383 -12.49 3.23 -4.27
C ASP A 383 -13.57 4.01 -3.47
N LEU A 384 -14.82 3.53 -3.47
CA LEU A 384 -15.88 4.10 -2.61
C LEU A 384 -15.70 3.72 -1.14
N VAL A 385 -15.02 2.62 -0.83
CA VAL A 385 -14.73 2.26 0.56
C VAL A 385 -13.55 3.08 1.09
N GLU A 386 -13.80 3.80 2.19
CA GLU A 386 -12.80 4.66 2.85
C GLU A 386 -12.15 3.96 4.05
N GLU A 387 -12.94 3.23 4.82
CA GLU A 387 -12.48 2.55 6.03
C GLU A 387 -13.29 1.27 6.26
N VAL A 388 -12.63 0.22 6.73
CA VAL A 388 -13.23 -0.98 7.30
C VAL A 388 -12.65 -1.19 8.69
N LYS A 389 -13.48 -1.01 9.72
CA LYS A 389 -13.02 -0.96 11.10
C LYS A 389 -13.77 -1.92 11.99
N LEU A 390 -13.06 -2.76 12.72
CA LEU A 390 -13.65 -3.58 13.78
C LEU A 390 -14.12 -2.66 14.92
N ILE A 391 -15.44 -2.66 15.19
CA ILE A 391 -16.06 -1.84 16.24
C ILE A 391 -16.56 -2.65 17.43
N ASP A 392 -16.77 -3.96 17.26
CA ASP A 392 -17.16 -4.86 18.33
C ASP A 392 -16.64 -6.29 18.10
N ASN A 393 -16.19 -6.91 19.19
CA ASN A 393 -15.70 -8.29 19.21
C ASN A 393 -16.32 -8.99 20.43
N PHE A 394 -17.24 -9.92 20.19
CA PHE A 394 -18.00 -10.58 21.22
C PHE A 394 -17.89 -12.12 21.11
N THR A 395 -17.50 -12.78 22.20
CA THR A 395 -17.50 -14.24 22.29
C THR A 395 -18.64 -14.72 23.20
N ASN A 396 -19.51 -15.58 22.70
CA ASN A 396 -20.61 -16.12 23.44
C ASN A 396 -20.20 -17.25 24.40
N LYS A 397 -21.13 -17.71 25.26
CA LYS A 397 -20.88 -18.78 26.23
C LYS A 397 -20.54 -20.15 25.59
N LYS A 398 -20.79 -20.32 24.29
CA LYS A 398 -20.48 -21.53 23.53
C LYS A 398 -19.12 -21.45 22.82
N GLY A 399 -18.34 -20.37 23.04
CA GLY A 399 -17.03 -20.17 22.44
C GLY A 399 -17.07 -19.61 21.00
N MET A 400 -18.24 -19.30 20.44
CA MET A 400 -18.32 -18.67 19.12
C MET A 400 -18.03 -17.18 19.24
N THR A 401 -17.18 -16.64 18.34
CA THR A 401 -16.82 -15.23 18.29
C THR A 401 -17.55 -14.52 17.16
N SER A 402 -18.17 -13.39 17.48
CA SER A 402 -18.85 -12.49 16.54
C SER A 402 -18.05 -11.19 16.44
N HIS A 403 -17.77 -10.77 15.22
CA HIS A 403 -17.21 -9.47 14.91
C HIS A 403 -18.29 -8.54 14.35
N CYS A 404 -18.17 -7.25 14.65
CA CYS A 404 -18.94 -6.19 14.00
C CYS A 404 -17.96 -5.22 13.34
N TYR A 405 -18.05 -5.09 12.03
CA TYR A 405 -17.25 -4.15 11.27
C TYR A 405 -18.12 -2.97 10.81
N ARG A 406 -17.59 -1.77 11.00
CA ARG A 406 -18.11 -0.54 10.41
C ARG A 406 -17.40 -0.30 9.08
N ILE A 407 -18.17 -0.09 8.02
CA ILE A 407 -17.68 0.27 6.70
C ILE A 407 -18.07 1.71 6.43
N ALA A 408 -17.08 2.55 6.14
CA ALA A 408 -17.27 3.93 5.70
C ALA A 408 -17.21 3.99 4.19
N TYR A 409 -18.28 4.45 3.56
CA TYR A 409 -18.33 4.69 2.12
C TYR A 409 -18.27 6.19 1.84
N ARG A 410 -17.36 6.60 0.99
CA ARG A 410 -17.23 7.99 0.55
C ARG A 410 -16.75 8.07 -0.89
N SER A 411 -17.41 8.89 -1.70
CA SER A 411 -16.87 9.31 -2.99
C SER A 411 -16.08 10.61 -2.82
N MET A 412 -14.94 10.71 -3.52
CA MET A 412 -14.18 11.96 -3.61
C MET A 412 -14.79 12.93 -4.64
N GLU A 413 -15.70 12.47 -5.48
CA GLU A 413 -16.22 13.19 -6.64
C GLU A 413 -17.64 13.71 -6.47
N ARG A 414 -18.49 13.01 -5.69
CA ARG A 414 -19.92 13.31 -5.52
C ARG A 414 -20.49 12.83 -4.20
N SER A 415 -21.67 13.29 -3.84
CA SER A 415 -22.46 12.69 -2.77
C SER A 415 -22.99 11.31 -3.20
N LEU A 416 -22.99 10.37 -2.28
CA LEU A 416 -23.60 9.06 -2.45
C LEU A 416 -25.05 9.10 -1.95
N THR A 417 -25.94 8.40 -2.66
CA THR A 417 -27.34 8.28 -2.22
C THR A 417 -27.51 7.10 -1.25
N ASP A 418 -28.53 7.15 -0.40
CA ASP A 418 -28.85 6.05 0.52
C ASP A 418 -29.18 4.75 -0.23
N GLU A 419 -29.83 4.84 -1.38
CA GLU A 419 -30.18 3.71 -2.21
C GLU A 419 -28.93 3.01 -2.76
N GLU A 420 -28.00 3.77 -3.37
CA GLU A 420 -26.72 3.24 -3.84
C GLU A 420 -25.95 2.52 -2.74
N ILE A 421 -25.89 3.14 -1.55
CA ILE A 421 -25.15 2.58 -0.42
C ILE A 421 -25.82 1.34 0.16
N ASN A 422 -27.15 1.30 0.19
CA ASN A 422 -27.87 0.13 0.65
C ASN A 422 -27.68 -1.07 -0.32
N ASP A 423 -27.75 -0.82 -1.62
CA ASP A 423 -27.51 -1.85 -2.65
C ASP A 423 -26.06 -2.36 -2.59
N LEU A 424 -25.11 -1.45 -2.41
CA LEU A 424 -23.71 -1.81 -2.28
C LEU A 424 -23.46 -2.65 -1.04
N GLN A 425 -23.99 -2.22 0.12
CA GLN A 425 -23.87 -2.93 1.39
C GLN A 425 -24.53 -4.32 1.32
N TRP A 426 -25.65 -4.44 0.63
CA TRP A 426 -26.31 -5.74 0.42
C TRP A 426 -25.42 -6.72 -0.34
N LYS A 427 -24.81 -6.28 -1.43
CA LYS A 427 -23.86 -7.09 -2.21
C LYS A 427 -22.63 -7.49 -1.38
N VAL A 428 -22.13 -6.56 -0.57
CA VAL A 428 -21.00 -6.84 0.34
C VAL A 428 -21.39 -7.95 1.33
N ARG A 429 -22.54 -7.85 1.98
CA ARG A 429 -23.03 -8.86 2.94
C ARG A 429 -23.13 -10.25 2.30
N GLU A 430 -23.77 -10.35 1.13
CA GLU A 430 -23.93 -11.60 0.38
C GLU A 430 -22.59 -12.25 0.03
N GLN A 431 -21.64 -11.46 -0.46
CA GLN A 431 -20.32 -11.97 -0.85
C GLN A 431 -19.44 -12.31 0.36
N VAL A 432 -19.54 -11.57 1.46
CA VAL A 432 -18.83 -11.87 2.71
C VAL A 432 -19.31 -13.20 3.28
N GLU A 433 -20.63 -13.44 3.34
CA GLU A 433 -21.19 -14.70 3.80
C GLU A 433 -20.71 -15.88 2.93
N THR A 434 -20.78 -15.71 1.60
CA THR A 434 -20.45 -16.77 0.64
C THR A 434 -18.96 -17.09 0.61
N LYS A 435 -18.10 -16.05 0.48
CA LYS A 435 -16.66 -16.23 0.26
C LYS A 435 -15.90 -16.54 1.55
N LEU A 436 -16.30 -15.92 2.67
CA LEU A 436 -15.59 -16.08 3.95
C LEU A 436 -16.19 -17.17 4.83
N LYS A 437 -17.29 -17.79 4.39
CA LYS A 437 -18.00 -18.85 5.14
C LYS A 437 -18.32 -18.43 6.57
N VAL A 438 -18.72 -17.19 6.74
CA VAL A 438 -19.19 -16.61 8.00
C VAL A 438 -20.71 -16.65 8.06
N VAL A 439 -21.28 -16.48 9.23
CA VAL A 439 -22.74 -16.45 9.42
C VAL A 439 -23.15 -15.04 9.81
N LEU A 440 -23.89 -14.37 8.94
CA LEU A 440 -24.38 -13.00 9.20
C LEU A 440 -25.31 -12.97 10.43
N ARG A 441 -25.28 -11.82 11.12
CA ARG A 441 -26.03 -11.59 12.36
C ARG A 441 -26.88 -10.34 12.27
#